data_988363b7c3e695a61beb5f3ca86eb3ff
#
_entry.id   988363b7c3e695a61beb5f3ca86eb3ff
#
_cell.length_a   1.000
_cell.length_b   1.000
_cell.length_c   1.000
_cell.angle_alpha   90.00
_cell.angle_beta   90.00
_cell.angle_gamma   90.00
#
_symmetry.space_group_name_H-M   'P 1'
#
loop_
_entity.id
_entity.type
_entity.pdbx_description
1 polymer ?
#
loop_
_entity_poly.entity_id
_entity_poly.type
_entity_poly.pdbx_seq_one_letter_code
_entity_poly.pdbx_strand_id
1 'polypeptide(L)'
;MKTKISIKHVCSLFLIIALIFTTIPLAAVAQGVDTERPVDLTTTEAHESIPATGSQDEEKESIKQSEIAELRTETTKHFDMGDGTYQAVTYSRPVHRKDASGQWQNIDNTLFAQKTGLAVMYATKDSRVKFASKFSSSASLVTLSENGYIIDMSFVSPDKGEASVATVDNSKSSNNLLFSNRISKKIEESSNYSSTSTIKYNDVRTNVDLEYVLYSNDVKENIVVRGRCSNYTYTFKIKLINLVAELNDSGVVYFRDSFTGDVKYLIPTPYMYDSDGNISYNVSYQL
;
A
#
# COMPACT_ATOMS: atom_id res chain seq x y z
N MET A 1 -1.79 26.18 -1.63
CA MET A 1 -3.02 25.83 -0.89
C MET A 1 -2.61 25.28 0.47
N LYS A 2 -3.20 25.70 1.57
CA LYS A 2 -2.87 25.22 2.92
C LYS A 2 -4.03 24.36 3.40
N THR A 3 -3.82 23.09 3.57
CA THR A 3 -4.81 22.16 4.13
C THR A 3 -4.66 22.12 5.64
N LYS A 4 -5.74 22.35 6.37
CA LYS A 4 -5.76 22.35 7.84
C LYS A 4 -6.61 21.17 8.32
N ILE A 5 -6.01 20.27 9.08
CA ILE A 5 -6.70 19.13 9.67
C ILE A 5 -6.92 19.44 11.15
N SER A 6 -8.16 19.39 11.61
CA SER A 6 -8.54 19.65 13.00
C SER A 6 -9.01 18.38 13.68
N ILE A 7 -8.33 17.96 14.75
CA ILE A 7 -8.65 16.76 15.53
C ILE A 7 -8.93 17.16 16.96
N LYS A 8 -10.04 16.70 17.52
CA LYS A 8 -10.48 17.09 18.87
C LYS A 8 -10.10 16.12 20.00
N HIS A 9 -9.58 14.92 19.71
CA HIS A 9 -9.21 13.91 20.74
C HIS A 9 -7.96 13.09 20.36
N VAL A 10 -7.36 12.48 21.37
CA VAL A 10 -6.07 11.76 21.30
C VAL A 10 -6.26 10.43 20.60
N CYS A 11 -5.67 10.23 19.42
CA CYS A 11 -5.58 8.93 18.75
C CYS A 11 -4.68 9.00 17.53
N SER A 12 -4.33 7.85 16.98
CA SER A 12 -3.62 7.75 15.70
C SER A 12 -4.53 8.12 14.54
N LEU A 13 -4.13 9.06 13.70
CA LEU A 13 -4.86 9.49 12.50
C LEU A 13 -4.29 8.78 11.27
N PHE A 14 -5.16 8.25 10.43
CA PHE A 14 -4.76 7.64 9.17
C PHE A 14 -5.15 8.51 7.98
N LEU A 15 -4.16 8.85 7.17
CA LEU A 15 -4.36 9.42 5.85
C LEU A 15 -4.04 8.33 4.83
N ILE A 16 -5.02 7.83 4.10
CA ILE A 16 -4.81 6.86 3.01
C ILE A 16 -4.89 7.62 1.70
N ILE A 17 -3.80 7.69 0.97
CA ILE A 17 -3.82 8.18 -0.42
C ILE A 17 -3.95 6.96 -1.31
N ALA A 18 -5.17 6.65 -1.74
CA ALA A 18 -5.44 5.58 -2.68
C ALA A 18 -5.20 6.08 -4.11
N LEU A 19 -4.33 5.39 -4.84
CA LEU A 19 -4.09 5.62 -6.26
C LEU A 19 -5.14 4.83 -7.05
N ILE A 20 -6.22 5.49 -7.47
CA ILE A 20 -7.26 4.84 -8.28
C ILE A 20 -6.91 4.98 -9.75
N PHE A 21 -6.52 3.88 -10.37
CA PHE A 21 -6.50 3.77 -11.83
C PHE A 21 -7.87 3.32 -12.32
N THR A 22 -8.70 4.24 -12.75
CA THR A 22 -9.89 3.90 -13.51
C THR A 22 -9.49 3.71 -14.99
N THR A 23 -9.07 2.52 -15.37
CA THR A 23 -9.25 2.08 -16.75
C THR A 23 -10.71 1.65 -16.86
N ILE A 24 -11.55 2.45 -17.49
CA ILE A 24 -12.91 2.06 -17.86
C ILE A 24 -12.77 1.06 -19.00
N PRO A 25 -13.09 -0.24 -18.84
CA PRO A 25 -13.26 -1.10 -19.98
C PRO A 25 -14.62 -0.79 -20.60
N LEU A 26 -14.60 -0.46 -21.86
CA LEU A 26 -15.79 -0.38 -22.70
C LEU A 26 -16.60 -1.68 -22.58
N ALA A 27 -17.87 -1.57 -22.21
CA ALA A 27 -18.75 -2.66 -21.89
C ALA A 27 -18.80 -3.70 -23.02
N ALA A 28 -18.47 -4.95 -22.71
CA ALA A 28 -18.95 -6.10 -23.43
C ALA A 28 -20.21 -6.61 -22.73
N VAL A 29 -21.33 -6.46 -23.39
CA VAL A 29 -22.61 -7.09 -23.06
C VAL A 29 -22.43 -8.61 -23.22
N ALA A 30 -22.51 -9.36 -22.14
CA ALA A 30 -22.70 -10.80 -22.20
C ALA A 30 -24.02 -11.15 -21.53
N GLN A 31 -24.91 -11.67 -22.36
CA GLN A 31 -26.19 -12.25 -21.99
C GLN A 31 -26.00 -13.51 -21.16
N GLY A 32 -26.96 -13.71 -20.28
CA GLY A 32 -27.24 -14.78 -19.38
C GLY A 32 -26.76 -16.18 -19.65
N VAL A 33 -26.68 -16.95 -18.59
CA VAL A 33 -27.18 -18.36 -18.54
C VAL A 33 -27.11 -18.85 -17.08
N ASP A 34 -28.28 -19.32 -16.64
CA ASP A 34 -28.65 -20.42 -15.75
C ASP A 34 -27.91 -20.73 -14.44
N THR A 35 -28.75 -20.70 -13.44
CA THR A 35 -28.74 -21.43 -12.17
C THR A 35 -28.52 -22.93 -12.34
N GLU A 36 -27.50 -23.49 -11.69
CA GLU A 36 -27.50 -24.88 -11.25
C GLU A 36 -26.95 -25.06 -9.82
N ARG A 37 -27.57 -26.04 -9.16
CA ARG A 37 -27.65 -26.38 -7.73
C ARG A 37 -26.32 -26.73 -7.05
N PRO A 38 -26.27 -26.67 -5.72
CA PRO A 38 -25.13 -27.14 -4.94
C PRO A 38 -25.09 -28.68 -4.91
N VAL A 39 -23.92 -29.22 -5.18
CA VAL A 39 -23.64 -30.68 -5.02
C VAL A 39 -23.15 -30.90 -3.60
N ASP A 40 -23.90 -31.70 -2.87
CA ASP A 40 -23.58 -32.25 -1.55
C ASP A 40 -22.46 -33.30 -1.71
N LEU A 41 -21.32 -33.08 -1.04
CA LEU A 41 -20.22 -34.03 -0.94
C LEU A 41 -20.16 -34.59 0.48
N THR A 42 -20.94 -35.65 0.69
CA THR A 42 -20.80 -36.52 1.86
C THR A 42 -19.48 -37.28 1.82
N THR A 43 -18.81 -37.20 2.94
CA THR A 43 -17.63 -37.91 3.44
C THR A 43 -17.73 -39.42 3.23
N THR A 44 -16.62 -40.06 2.80
CA THR A 44 -16.37 -41.46 3.10
C THR A 44 -14.91 -41.62 3.48
N GLU A 45 -14.68 -41.94 4.75
CA GLU A 45 -13.41 -42.42 5.27
C GLU A 45 -13.14 -43.84 4.80
N ALA A 46 -11.90 -44.10 4.41
CA ALA A 46 -11.36 -45.45 4.39
C ALA A 46 -9.91 -45.42 4.88
N HIS A 47 -9.72 -45.93 6.08
CA HIS A 47 -8.46 -46.33 6.64
C HIS A 47 -7.93 -47.54 5.88
N GLU A 48 -6.70 -47.46 5.38
CA GLU A 48 -5.88 -48.64 5.15
C GLU A 48 -4.41 -48.36 5.48
N SER A 49 -3.92 -49.03 6.49
CA SER A 49 -2.54 -49.02 7.00
C SER A 49 -1.68 -49.97 6.17
N ILE A 50 -0.57 -49.49 5.62
CA ILE A 50 0.49 -50.32 5.00
C ILE A 50 1.84 -49.97 5.68
N PRO A 51 2.68 -50.99 5.97
CA PRO A 51 3.81 -50.85 6.89
C PRO A 51 5.07 -50.24 6.23
N ALA A 52 5.83 -49.56 7.06
CA ALA A 52 7.14 -49.01 6.75
C ALA A 52 8.15 -50.08 6.37
N THR A 53 8.81 -49.95 5.22
CA THR A 53 10.12 -50.56 4.97
C THR A 53 10.87 -49.80 3.87
N GLY A 54 12.10 -49.39 4.17
CA GLY A 54 13.11 -49.07 3.17
C GLY A 54 13.42 -47.60 3.01
N SER A 55 14.42 -47.14 3.72
CA SER A 55 15.20 -45.95 3.44
C SER A 55 15.82 -46.05 2.06
N GLN A 56 15.37 -45.23 1.12
CA GLN A 56 16.20 -44.75 0.02
C GLN A 56 16.11 -43.23 0.07
N ASP A 57 17.23 -42.60 0.37
CA ASP A 57 17.46 -41.17 0.16
C ASP A 57 17.39 -40.93 -1.36
N GLU A 58 16.19 -40.84 -1.91
CA GLU A 58 15.96 -40.21 -3.19
C GLU A 58 16.18 -38.71 -2.95
N GLU A 59 17.26 -38.21 -3.49
CA GLU A 59 17.53 -36.78 -3.67
C GLU A 59 16.34 -36.20 -4.42
N LYS A 60 15.37 -35.67 -3.64
CA LYS A 60 14.12 -35.11 -4.15
C LYS A 60 14.52 -33.87 -4.92
N GLU A 61 14.69 -34.03 -6.23
CA GLU A 61 14.92 -32.94 -7.17
C GLU A 61 13.94 -31.84 -6.80
N SER A 62 14.43 -30.70 -6.37
CA SER A 62 13.57 -29.60 -5.91
C SER A 62 12.79 -29.09 -7.11
N ILE A 63 11.53 -29.50 -7.22
CA ILE A 63 10.60 -29.04 -8.25
C ILE A 63 10.65 -27.53 -8.27
N LYS A 64 11.17 -26.97 -9.37
CA LYS A 64 11.39 -25.54 -9.51
C LYS A 64 10.09 -24.85 -9.87
N GLN A 65 9.41 -24.33 -8.87
CA GLN A 65 8.22 -23.51 -9.06
C GLN A 65 8.61 -22.17 -9.68
N SER A 66 7.86 -21.70 -10.67
CA SER A 66 8.11 -20.43 -11.34
C SER A 66 6.82 -19.65 -11.59
N GLU A 67 6.86 -18.33 -11.43
CA GLU A 67 5.74 -17.47 -11.80
C GLU A 67 5.66 -17.34 -13.33
N ILE A 68 4.44 -17.46 -13.87
CA ILE A 68 4.12 -17.29 -15.28
C ILE A 68 3.75 -15.83 -15.50
N ALA A 69 4.72 -15.01 -15.92
CA ALA A 69 4.56 -13.56 -16.02
C ALA A 69 3.48 -13.13 -17.04
N GLU A 70 3.28 -13.90 -18.09
CA GLU A 70 2.31 -13.63 -19.15
C GLU A 70 0.86 -13.74 -18.66
N LEU A 71 0.62 -14.50 -17.58
CA LEU A 71 -0.70 -14.69 -16.99
C LEU A 71 -0.97 -13.72 -15.83
N ARG A 72 -0.10 -12.78 -15.56
CA ARG A 72 -0.29 -11.78 -14.52
C ARG A 72 -1.55 -10.96 -14.77
N THR A 73 -2.29 -10.72 -13.70
CA THR A 73 -3.32 -9.68 -13.65
C THR A 73 -2.97 -8.68 -12.56
N GLU A 74 -3.76 -7.65 -12.37
CA GLU A 74 -3.53 -6.67 -11.31
C GLU A 74 -3.39 -7.32 -9.92
N THR A 75 -4.22 -8.32 -9.64
CA THR A 75 -4.34 -8.94 -8.31
C THR A 75 -3.95 -10.41 -8.28
N THR A 76 -3.62 -11.05 -9.41
CA THR A 76 -3.41 -12.51 -9.46
C THR A 76 -2.05 -12.86 -10.03
N LYS A 77 -1.34 -13.74 -9.34
CA LYS A 77 -0.13 -14.43 -9.79
C LYS A 77 -0.47 -15.86 -10.21
N HIS A 78 0.17 -16.34 -11.23
CA HIS A 78 0.06 -17.71 -11.72
C HIS A 78 1.42 -18.39 -11.65
N PHE A 79 1.44 -19.62 -11.18
CA PHE A 79 2.67 -20.40 -10.98
C PHE A 79 2.58 -21.74 -11.71
N ASP A 80 3.64 -22.09 -12.41
CA ASP A 80 3.91 -23.47 -12.82
C ASP A 80 4.54 -24.19 -11.63
N MET A 81 3.94 -25.27 -11.20
CA MET A 81 4.37 -26.04 -10.04
C MET A 81 5.50 -27.03 -10.38
N GLY A 82 5.83 -27.21 -11.67
CA GLY A 82 6.90 -28.07 -12.15
C GLY A 82 6.55 -29.56 -12.17
N ASP A 83 5.36 -29.93 -11.73
CA ASP A 83 4.81 -31.28 -11.72
C ASP A 83 3.68 -31.48 -12.76
N GLY A 84 3.53 -30.49 -13.67
CA GLY A 84 2.47 -30.45 -14.68
C GLY A 84 1.18 -29.83 -14.15
N THR A 85 1.16 -29.31 -12.92
CA THR A 85 0.03 -28.57 -12.35
C THR A 85 0.30 -27.07 -12.32
N TYR A 86 -0.76 -26.27 -12.24
CA TYR A 86 -0.71 -24.82 -12.18
C TYR A 86 -1.48 -24.31 -10.97
N GLN A 87 -1.00 -23.21 -10.38
CA GLN A 87 -1.66 -22.54 -9.27
C GLN A 87 -1.89 -21.07 -9.58
N ALA A 88 -3.09 -20.57 -9.31
CA ALA A 88 -3.39 -19.14 -9.28
C ALA A 88 -3.54 -18.67 -7.84
N VAL A 89 -2.92 -17.53 -7.50
CA VAL A 89 -3.00 -16.88 -6.19
C VAL A 89 -3.56 -15.50 -6.39
N THR A 90 -4.75 -15.24 -5.82
CA THR A 90 -5.41 -13.94 -5.89
C THR A 90 -5.25 -13.21 -4.57
N TYR A 91 -4.89 -11.95 -4.65
CA TYR A 91 -4.64 -11.03 -3.53
C TYR A 91 -5.80 -10.06 -3.35
N SER A 92 -6.02 -9.61 -2.14
CA SER A 92 -7.06 -8.61 -1.82
C SER A 92 -6.73 -7.19 -2.32
N ARG A 93 -5.47 -6.96 -2.71
CA ARG A 93 -4.96 -5.68 -3.21
C ARG A 93 -4.13 -5.92 -4.48
N PRO A 94 -3.93 -4.90 -5.32
CA PRO A 94 -3.00 -4.96 -6.43
C PRO A 94 -1.60 -5.44 -6.01
N VAL A 95 -1.06 -6.41 -6.73
CA VAL A 95 0.32 -6.92 -6.60
C VAL A 95 1.14 -6.66 -7.84
N HIS A 96 0.45 -6.29 -8.92
CA HIS A 96 1.07 -5.88 -10.18
C HIS A 96 0.52 -4.53 -10.63
N ARG A 97 1.32 -3.84 -11.40
CA ARG A 97 0.91 -2.66 -12.17
C ARG A 97 1.50 -2.72 -13.56
N LYS A 98 0.89 -2.00 -14.49
CA LYS A 98 1.42 -1.88 -15.84
C LYS A 98 2.54 -0.85 -15.86
N ASP A 99 3.64 -1.19 -16.54
CA ASP A 99 4.68 -0.24 -16.91
C ASP A 99 4.27 0.61 -18.14
N ALA A 100 5.16 1.48 -18.60
CA ALA A 100 4.92 2.34 -19.76
C ALA A 100 4.66 1.57 -21.06
N SER A 101 5.07 0.31 -21.15
CA SER A 101 4.82 -0.58 -22.30
C SER A 101 3.51 -1.37 -22.19
N GLY A 102 2.78 -1.21 -21.06
CA GLY A 102 1.55 -1.93 -20.76
C GLY A 102 1.76 -3.33 -20.18
N GLN A 103 3.00 -3.71 -19.86
CA GLN A 103 3.33 -5.01 -19.28
C GLN A 103 3.15 -5.00 -17.76
N TRP A 104 2.61 -6.10 -17.21
CA TRP A 104 2.45 -6.27 -15.79
C TRP A 104 3.79 -6.49 -15.07
N GLN A 105 4.12 -5.59 -14.14
CA GLN A 105 5.29 -5.67 -13.29
C GLN A 105 4.86 -5.85 -11.82
N ASN A 106 5.67 -6.55 -11.04
CA ASN A 106 5.45 -6.62 -9.59
C ASN A 106 5.52 -5.22 -8.97
N ILE A 107 4.62 -4.93 -8.05
CA ILE A 107 4.69 -3.73 -7.21
C ILE A 107 5.80 -3.95 -6.20
N ASP A 108 6.85 -3.15 -6.30
CA ASP A 108 7.98 -3.13 -5.38
C ASP A 108 8.01 -1.79 -4.63
N ASN A 109 7.62 -1.84 -3.37
CA ASN A 109 7.58 -0.68 -2.48
C ASN A 109 8.84 -0.55 -1.61
N THR A 110 9.89 -1.30 -1.92
CA THR A 110 11.18 -1.17 -1.24
C THR A 110 11.69 0.27 -1.36
N LEU A 111 12.02 0.86 -0.23
CA LEU A 111 12.56 2.22 -0.15
C LEU A 111 14.09 2.17 -0.14
N PHE A 112 14.71 2.82 -1.11
CA PHE A 112 16.16 2.94 -1.25
C PHE A 112 16.62 4.35 -0.97
N ALA A 113 17.74 4.50 -0.26
CA ALA A 113 18.38 5.79 -0.10
C ALA A 113 18.94 6.27 -1.45
N GLN A 114 18.51 7.46 -1.88
CA GLN A 114 18.96 8.12 -3.10
C GLN A 114 19.62 9.46 -2.76
N LYS A 115 20.72 9.76 -3.42
CA LYS A 115 21.38 11.06 -3.32
C LYS A 115 20.92 11.96 -4.47
N THR A 116 20.45 13.16 -4.14
CA THR A 116 20.10 14.20 -5.12
C THR A 116 20.87 15.46 -4.75
N GLY A 117 22.02 15.65 -5.38
CA GLY A 117 22.98 16.67 -4.96
C GLY A 117 23.51 16.40 -3.55
N LEU A 118 23.33 17.36 -2.65
CA LEU A 118 23.71 17.24 -1.21
C LEU A 118 22.61 16.61 -0.36
N ALA A 119 21.40 16.44 -0.88
CA ALA A 119 20.27 15.87 -0.15
C ALA A 119 20.23 14.35 -0.30
N VAL A 120 19.84 13.66 0.76
CA VAL A 120 19.48 12.24 0.76
C VAL A 120 17.97 12.15 0.91
N MET A 121 17.36 11.28 0.10
CA MET A 121 15.94 10.94 0.22
C MET A 121 15.77 9.42 0.12
N TYR A 122 14.62 8.92 0.57
CA TYR A 122 14.23 7.54 0.35
C TYR A 122 13.21 7.49 -0.79
N ALA A 123 13.36 6.58 -1.73
CA ALA A 123 12.46 6.47 -2.87
C ALA A 123 12.21 5.02 -3.24
N THR A 124 11.05 4.73 -3.82
CA THR A 124 10.80 3.48 -4.54
C THR A 124 11.68 3.42 -5.80
N LYS A 125 11.98 2.21 -6.28
CA LYS A 125 12.85 2.00 -7.45
C LYS A 125 12.40 2.78 -8.68
N ASP A 126 11.11 2.91 -8.89
CA ASP A 126 10.52 3.68 -9.98
C ASP A 126 10.35 5.18 -9.69
N SER A 127 10.79 5.60 -8.49
CA SER A 127 10.72 6.99 -8.04
C SER A 127 9.31 7.60 -7.98
N ARG A 128 8.25 6.78 -7.98
CA ARG A 128 6.87 7.26 -7.83
C ARG A 128 6.62 7.88 -6.46
N VAL A 129 7.21 7.29 -5.43
CA VAL A 129 7.11 7.78 -4.05
C VAL A 129 8.48 8.15 -3.55
N LYS A 130 8.61 9.36 -3.01
CA LYS A 130 9.85 9.86 -2.43
C LYS A 130 9.56 10.47 -1.07
N PHE A 131 10.47 10.24 -0.13
CA PHE A 131 10.41 10.76 1.23
C PHE A 131 11.70 11.48 1.58
N ALA A 132 11.61 12.56 2.35
CA ALA A 132 12.79 13.20 2.92
C ALA A 132 13.53 12.24 3.87
N SER A 133 14.86 12.25 3.87
CA SER A 133 15.64 11.49 4.87
C SER A 133 15.61 12.10 6.26
N LYS A 134 15.20 13.37 6.34
CA LYS A 134 15.06 14.10 7.60
C LYS A 134 13.80 14.95 7.55
N PHE A 135 13.07 14.96 8.65
CA PHE A 135 11.98 15.91 8.84
C PHE A 135 12.52 17.34 8.93
N SER A 136 11.85 18.25 8.25
CA SER A 136 12.05 19.68 8.39
C SER A 136 10.71 20.38 8.20
N SER A 137 10.32 21.22 9.16
CA SER A 137 9.03 21.92 9.07
C SER A 137 8.92 22.73 7.79
N SER A 138 7.79 22.57 7.10
CA SER A 138 7.47 23.24 5.82
C SER A 138 8.35 22.86 4.62
N ALA A 139 9.32 21.96 4.77
CA ALA A 139 10.01 21.34 3.63
C ALA A 139 9.21 20.16 3.09
N SER A 140 9.44 19.78 1.83
CA SER A 140 8.83 18.61 1.24
C SER A 140 9.17 17.37 2.05
N LEU A 141 8.16 16.65 2.51
CA LEU A 141 8.28 15.45 3.32
C LEU A 141 7.99 14.19 2.50
N VAL A 142 6.93 14.22 1.72
CA VAL A 142 6.55 13.15 0.80
C VAL A 142 6.15 13.72 -0.55
N THR A 143 6.63 13.10 -1.62
CA THR A 143 6.27 13.42 -3.00
C THR A 143 5.76 12.17 -3.69
N LEU A 144 4.54 12.26 -4.24
CA LEU A 144 3.97 11.27 -5.14
C LEU A 144 4.05 11.82 -6.56
N SER A 145 4.61 11.04 -7.49
CA SER A 145 4.80 11.48 -8.87
C SER A 145 4.51 10.32 -9.82
N GLU A 146 3.49 10.48 -10.67
CA GLU A 146 3.12 9.47 -11.65
C GLU A 146 2.40 10.11 -12.84
N ASN A 147 2.76 9.68 -14.06
CA ASN A 147 2.12 10.12 -15.32
C ASN A 147 2.01 11.64 -15.46
N GLY A 148 2.98 12.41 -14.95
CA GLY A 148 2.99 13.86 -15.01
C GLY A 148 2.16 14.56 -13.92
N TYR A 149 1.49 13.80 -13.05
CA TYR A 149 0.83 14.33 -11.87
C TYR A 149 1.80 14.33 -10.69
N ILE A 150 1.77 15.38 -9.86
CA ILE A 150 2.59 15.45 -8.63
C ILE A 150 1.72 15.93 -7.47
N ILE A 151 1.84 15.22 -6.36
CA ILE A 151 1.37 15.63 -5.03
C ILE A 151 2.61 15.71 -4.15
N ASP A 152 2.95 16.91 -3.72
CA ASP A 152 4.08 17.19 -2.82
C ASP A 152 3.53 17.72 -1.51
N MET A 153 3.82 17.03 -0.41
CA MET A 153 3.26 17.32 0.91
C MET A 153 4.37 17.72 1.89
N SER A 154 4.10 18.76 2.66
CA SER A 154 4.94 19.23 3.76
C SER A 154 4.11 19.33 5.03
N PHE A 155 4.62 18.82 6.14
CA PHE A 155 4.00 19.01 7.45
C PHE A 155 4.45 20.34 8.06
N VAL A 156 3.50 21.16 8.48
CA VAL A 156 3.77 22.45 9.10
C VAL A 156 3.75 22.29 10.63
N SER A 157 4.93 22.17 11.22
CA SER A 157 5.05 22.15 12.68
C SER A 157 5.20 23.57 13.22
N PRO A 158 4.36 23.98 14.18
CA PRO A 158 4.55 25.26 14.87
C PRO A 158 5.74 25.22 15.83
N ASP A 159 6.06 24.03 16.34
CA ASP A 159 7.20 23.82 17.23
C ASP A 159 8.43 23.61 16.34
N LYS A 160 9.55 24.29 16.66
CA LYS A 160 10.84 24.02 16.04
C LYS A 160 11.38 22.70 16.60
N GLY A 161 10.77 21.57 16.17
CA GLY A 161 11.28 20.25 16.49
C GLY A 161 12.68 20.07 15.93
N GLU A 162 13.52 19.35 16.64
CA GLU A 162 14.80 18.90 16.10
C GLU A 162 14.54 18.09 14.83
N ALA A 163 15.46 18.20 13.86
CA ALA A 163 15.34 17.48 12.61
C ALA A 163 15.36 15.97 12.87
N SER A 164 14.19 15.33 12.84
CA SER A 164 14.07 13.88 12.99
C SER A 164 14.61 13.18 11.74
N VAL A 165 15.54 12.25 11.95
CA VAL A 165 16.02 11.38 10.88
C VAL A 165 14.97 10.29 10.64
N ALA A 166 14.67 10.03 9.38
CA ALA A 166 13.73 8.99 8.99
C ALA A 166 14.27 7.59 9.34
N THR A 167 13.41 6.74 9.86
CA THR A 167 13.66 5.31 10.02
C THR A 167 12.86 4.55 8.96
N VAL A 168 13.53 3.71 8.17
CA VAL A 168 12.90 2.92 7.11
C VAL A 168 12.87 1.45 7.52
N ASP A 169 11.71 0.83 7.34
CA ASP A 169 11.51 -0.61 7.45
C ASP A 169 10.95 -1.14 6.12
N ASN A 170 11.72 -1.99 5.47
CA ASN A 170 11.36 -2.68 4.23
C ASN A 170 10.96 -4.13 4.53
N SER A 171 10.17 -4.36 5.56
CA SER A 171 9.72 -5.70 5.91
C SER A 171 8.90 -6.33 4.78
N LYS A 172 9.17 -7.60 4.50
CA LYS A 172 8.36 -8.38 3.56
C LYS A 172 7.07 -8.76 4.26
N SER A 173 5.97 -8.07 3.95
CA SER A 173 4.66 -8.41 4.51
C SER A 173 3.88 -9.31 3.55
N SER A 174 3.58 -10.53 4.01
CA SER A 174 2.71 -11.49 3.30
C SER A 174 1.22 -11.32 3.63
N ASN A 175 0.82 -10.25 4.31
CA ASN A 175 -0.53 -10.10 4.89
C ASN A 175 -1.64 -9.81 3.88
N ASN A 176 -1.36 -9.79 2.58
CA ASN A 176 -2.33 -9.47 1.53
C ASN A 176 -2.91 -10.69 0.81
N LEU A 177 -2.61 -11.91 1.27
CA LEU A 177 -3.15 -13.13 0.67
C LEU A 177 -4.61 -13.33 1.09
N LEU A 178 -5.51 -13.46 0.12
CA LEU A 178 -6.89 -13.90 0.37
C LEU A 178 -6.93 -15.37 0.83
N PHE A 179 -6.02 -16.18 0.29
CA PHE A 179 -5.82 -17.57 0.67
C PHE A 179 -4.32 -17.82 0.85
N SER A 180 -3.90 -18.06 2.09
CA SER A 180 -2.52 -18.43 2.39
C SER A 180 -2.36 -19.94 2.25
N ASN A 181 -1.64 -20.40 1.23
CA ASN A 181 -1.08 -21.74 1.27
C ASN A 181 0.44 -21.67 1.52
N ARG A 182 1.03 -22.78 1.98
CA ARG A 182 2.46 -22.85 2.34
C ARG A 182 3.38 -22.52 1.16
N ILE A 183 2.94 -22.82 -0.05
CA ILE A 183 3.70 -22.66 -1.29
C ILE A 183 3.79 -21.19 -1.66
N SER A 184 2.66 -20.51 -1.72
CA SER A 184 2.60 -19.07 -2.04
C SER A 184 3.41 -18.25 -1.05
N LYS A 185 3.30 -18.57 0.24
CA LYS A 185 4.08 -17.93 1.29
C LYS A 185 5.59 -18.12 1.08
N LYS A 186 6.04 -19.33 0.76
CA LYS A 186 7.45 -19.63 0.49
C LYS A 186 7.98 -18.88 -0.74
N ILE A 187 7.19 -18.78 -1.81
CA ILE A 187 7.56 -18.04 -3.02
C ILE A 187 7.70 -16.54 -2.71
N GLU A 188 6.78 -15.96 -1.95
CA GLU A 188 6.85 -14.55 -1.56
C GLU A 188 8.02 -14.25 -0.63
N GLU A 189 8.28 -15.11 0.35
CA GLU A 189 9.41 -14.98 1.27
C GLU A 189 10.77 -15.01 0.52
N SER A 190 10.84 -15.70 -0.62
CA SER A 190 12.03 -15.75 -1.47
C SER A 190 12.18 -14.54 -2.40
N SER A 191 11.17 -13.67 -2.51
CA SER A 191 11.23 -12.50 -3.39
C SER A 191 12.23 -11.47 -2.88
N ASN A 192 12.90 -10.77 -3.80
CA ASN A 192 13.89 -9.73 -3.50
C ASN A 192 13.27 -8.32 -3.41
N TYR A 193 11.94 -8.22 -3.32
CA TYR A 193 11.22 -6.96 -3.23
C TYR A 193 10.25 -6.97 -2.06
N SER A 194 9.84 -5.79 -1.59
CA SER A 194 8.84 -5.61 -0.55
C SER A 194 7.56 -5.02 -1.15
N SER A 195 6.42 -5.67 -0.90
CA SER A 195 5.11 -5.10 -1.24
C SER A 195 4.66 -4.03 -0.26
N THR A 196 5.29 -3.97 0.92
CA THR A 196 4.99 -3.03 2.00
C THR A 196 6.27 -2.49 2.60
N SER A 197 6.38 -1.18 2.71
CA SER A 197 7.49 -0.51 3.41
C SER A 197 6.95 0.59 4.30
N THR A 198 7.64 0.83 5.39
CA THR A 198 7.29 1.88 6.35
C THR A 198 8.43 2.87 6.48
N ILE A 199 8.10 4.15 6.55
CA ILE A 199 9.04 5.20 6.93
C ILE A 199 8.45 6.04 8.05
N LYS A 200 9.25 6.31 9.08
CA LYS A 200 8.82 6.99 10.30
C LYS A 200 9.71 8.16 10.64
N TYR A 201 9.08 9.24 11.08
CA TYR A 201 9.71 10.46 11.63
C TYR A 201 9.22 10.66 13.05
N ASN A 202 10.12 10.48 14.02
CA ASN A 202 9.76 10.64 15.43
C ASN A 202 9.82 12.13 15.81
N ASP A 203 8.98 12.52 16.75
CA ASP A 203 8.98 13.85 17.37
C ASP A 203 8.94 15.02 16.36
N VAL A 204 8.15 14.87 15.29
CA VAL A 204 7.91 15.98 14.33
C VAL A 204 7.25 17.18 15.00
N ARG A 205 6.63 16.93 16.14
CA ARG A 205 6.07 17.84 17.12
C ARG A 205 6.07 17.14 18.48
N THR A 206 6.04 17.86 19.58
CA THR A 206 5.97 17.27 20.94
C THR A 206 4.89 16.20 21.03
N ASN A 207 5.27 14.97 21.38
CA ASN A 207 4.43 13.77 21.46
C ASN A 207 3.78 13.34 20.14
N VAL A 208 4.27 13.78 18.99
CA VAL A 208 3.70 13.45 17.68
C VAL A 208 4.77 12.90 16.75
N ASP A 209 4.52 11.72 16.23
CA ASP A 209 5.31 11.11 15.15
C ASP A 209 4.48 11.09 13.86
N LEU A 210 5.17 11.09 12.72
CA LEU A 210 4.58 10.77 11.42
C LEU A 210 5.09 9.44 10.95
N GLU A 211 4.19 8.61 10.47
CA GLU A 211 4.50 7.32 9.87
C GLU A 211 3.79 7.19 8.54
N TYR A 212 4.53 6.81 7.52
CA TYR A 212 3.98 6.49 6.20
C TYR A 212 4.18 5.02 5.91
N VAL A 213 3.12 4.35 5.48
CA VAL A 213 3.14 2.95 5.10
C VAL A 213 2.73 2.84 3.63
N LEU A 214 3.62 2.28 2.83
CA LEU A 214 3.36 1.97 1.45
C LEU A 214 2.72 0.59 1.37
N TYR A 215 1.53 0.52 0.78
CA TYR A 215 0.85 -0.74 0.51
C TYR A 215 0.50 -0.79 -0.96
N SER A 216 0.91 -1.80 -1.67
CA SER A 216 0.42 -1.92 -3.04
C SER A 216 0.53 -0.57 -3.79
N ASN A 217 -0.60 0.04 -4.17
CA ASN A 217 -0.67 1.35 -4.82
C ASN A 217 -1.01 2.50 -3.86
N ASP A 218 -1.06 2.25 -2.55
CA ASP A 218 -1.49 3.23 -1.57
C ASP A 218 -0.31 3.73 -0.73
N VAL A 219 -0.36 4.99 -0.33
CA VAL A 219 0.48 5.56 0.73
C VAL A 219 -0.43 5.97 1.87
N LYS A 220 -0.31 5.25 2.99
CA LYS A 220 -1.06 5.55 4.21
C LYS A 220 -0.21 6.44 5.11
N GLU A 221 -0.77 7.56 5.58
CA GLU A 221 -0.16 8.39 6.62
C GLU A 221 -0.81 8.11 7.97
N ASN A 222 0.00 7.91 8.97
CA ASN A 222 -0.41 7.82 10.36
C ASN A 222 0.20 9.01 11.13
N ILE A 223 -0.65 9.77 11.82
CA ILE A 223 -0.22 10.74 12.83
C ILE A 223 -0.31 10.04 14.18
N VAL A 224 0.83 9.63 14.72
CA VAL A 224 0.91 8.87 15.98
C VAL A 224 1.06 9.84 17.13
N VAL A 225 0.03 9.92 18.00
CA VAL A 225 0.04 10.77 19.19
C VAL A 225 0.36 9.92 20.41
N ARG A 226 1.58 10.10 20.97
CA ARG A 226 2.11 9.31 22.07
C ARG A 226 1.73 9.82 23.45
N GLY A 227 1.13 10.99 23.53
CA GLY A 227 0.77 11.61 24.78
C GLY A 227 -0.12 12.84 24.58
N ARG A 228 -0.47 13.49 25.68
CA ARG A 228 -1.31 14.69 25.65
C ARG A 228 -0.64 15.82 24.88
N CYS A 229 -1.36 16.40 23.92
CA CYS A 229 -0.94 17.57 23.16
C CYS A 229 -1.77 18.79 23.52
N SER A 230 -1.18 19.97 23.40
CA SER A 230 -1.90 21.24 23.61
C SER A 230 -2.91 21.55 22.49
N ASN A 231 -2.69 20.98 21.31
CA ASN A 231 -3.52 21.15 20.13
C ASN A 231 -3.46 19.88 19.27
N TYR A 232 -4.60 19.47 18.73
CA TYR A 232 -4.78 18.30 17.85
C TYR A 232 -5.13 18.71 16.42
N THR A 233 -4.79 19.93 16.01
CA THR A 233 -4.87 20.38 14.63
C THR A 233 -3.52 20.18 13.96
N TYR A 234 -3.51 19.48 12.84
CA TYR A 234 -2.33 19.21 12.02
C TYR A 234 -2.48 19.89 10.67
N THR A 235 -1.46 20.60 10.23
CA THR A 235 -1.50 21.36 8.99
C THR A 235 -0.50 20.78 8.01
N PHE A 236 -0.99 20.42 6.82
CA PHE A 236 -0.16 20.04 5.70
C PHE A 236 -0.25 21.10 4.61
N LYS A 237 0.88 21.45 4.04
CA LYS A 237 0.94 22.24 2.81
C LYS A 237 1.05 21.27 1.65
N ILE A 238 0.13 21.32 0.72
CA ILE A 238 0.11 20.47 -0.46
C ILE A 238 0.40 21.34 -1.68
N LYS A 239 1.41 20.95 -2.45
CA LYS A 239 1.71 21.49 -3.76
C LYS A 239 1.31 20.48 -4.82
N LEU A 240 0.54 20.90 -5.80
CA LEU A 240 -0.02 20.06 -6.85
C LEU A 240 0.51 20.49 -8.22
N ILE A 241 0.80 19.50 -9.08
CA ILE A 241 1.10 19.74 -10.50
C ILE A 241 0.10 18.91 -11.31
N ASN A 242 -0.56 19.57 -12.25
CA ASN A 242 -1.63 19.04 -13.11
C ASN A 242 -2.85 18.48 -12.34
N LEU A 243 -3.00 18.87 -11.08
CA LEU A 243 -4.07 18.45 -10.20
C LEU A 243 -4.72 19.65 -9.49
N VAL A 244 -6.01 19.51 -9.18
CA VAL A 244 -6.76 20.36 -8.26
C VAL A 244 -7.34 19.50 -7.14
N ALA A 245 -7.36 20.02 -5.90
CA ALA A 245 -7.94 19.32 -4.77
C ALA A 245 -9.36 19.84 -4.49
N GLU A 246 -10.26 18.92 -4.18
CA GLU A 246 -11.65 19.17 -3.83
C GLU A 246 -12.03 18.33 -2.62
N LEU A 247 -12.57 18.97 -1.57
CA LEU A 247 -13.13 18.28 -0.42
C LEU A 247 -14.66 18.19 -0.63
N ASN A 248 -15.21 16.98 -0.63
CA ASN A 248 -16.64 16.78 -0.73
C ASN A 248 -17.34 16.78 0.64
N ASP A 249 -18.68 16.77 0.62
CA ASP A 249 -19.51 16.77 1.84
C ASP A 249 -19.35 15.52 2.70
N SER A 250 -18.87 14.41 2.11
CA SER A 250 -18.59 13.16 2.84
C SER A 250 -17.20 13.14 3.49
N GLY A 251 -16.41 14.22 3.38
CA GLY A 251 -15.09 14.32 3.97
C GLY A 251 -13.99 13.63 3.17
N VAL A 252 -14.22 13.30 1.89
CA VAL A 252 -13.23 12.75 0.97
C VAL A 252 -12.55 13.89 0.21
N VAL A 253 -11.21 13.87 0.14
CA VAL A 253 -10.45 14.80 -0.70
C VAL A 253 -10.15 14.12 -2.02
N TYR A 254 -10.65 14.68 -3.11
CA TYR A 254 -10.34 14.25 -4.48
C TYR A 254 -9.22 15.11 -5.06
N PHE A 255 -8.31 14.47 -5.76
CA PHE A 255 -7.34 15.14 -6.63
C PHE A 255 -7.73 14.84 -8.07
N ARG A 256 -8.21 15.88 -8.74
CA ARG A 256 -8.69 15.79 -10.12
C ARG A 256 -7.65 16.34 -11.07
N ASP A 257 -7.56 15.74 -12.24
CA ASP A 257 -6.86 16.34 -13.37
C ASP A 257 -7.34 17.77 -13.58
N SER A 258 -6.41 18.71 -13.60
CA SER A 258 -6.74 20.14 -13.71
C SER A 258 -7.34 20.53 -15.06
N PHE A 259 -7.23 19.68 -16.07
CA PHE A 259 -7.72 19.92 -17.43
C PHE A 259 -8.99 19.12 -17.72
N THR A 260 -9.02 17.81 -17.43
CA THR A 260 -10.17 16.93 -17.75
C THR A 260 -11.20 16.85 -16.64
N GLY A 261 -10.83 17.17 -15.40
CA GLY A 261 -11.67 16.99 -14.22
C GLY A 261 -11.76 15.56 -13.68
N ASP A 262 -11.09 14.60 -14.35
CA ASP A 262 -11.08 13.20 -13.91
C ASP A 262 -10.42 13.05 -12.55
N VAL A 263 -10.96 12.18 -11.70
CA VAL A 263 -10.31 11.80 -10.43
C VAL A 263 -9.08 10.95 -10.72
N LYS A 264 -7.92 11.41 -10.25
CA LYS A 264 -6.65 10.67 -10.36
C LYS A 264 -6.24 10.05 -9.02
N TYR A 265 -6.47 10.77 -7.90
CA TYR A 265 -6.17 10.29 -6.55
C TYR A 265 -7.26 10.73 -5.60
N LEU A 266 -7.33 10.07 -4.45
CA LEU A 266 -8.21 10.49 -3.35
C LEU A 266 -7.56 10.24 -1.99
N ILE A 267 -8.01 11.02 -1.01
CA ILE A 267 -7.78 10.76 0.41
C ILE A 267 -9.17 10.45 0.98
N PRO A 268 -9.40 9.22 1.48
CA PRO A 268 -10.69 8.85 2.06
C PRO A 268 -10.97 9.63 3.35
N THR A 269 -12.22 9.59 3.79
CA THR A 269 -12.64 10.17 5.07
C THR A 269 -11.71 9.72 6.20
N PRO A 270 -11.21 10.66 7.03
CA PRO A 270 -10.28 10.33 8.09
C PRO A 270 -10.99 9.59 9.22
N TYR A 271 -10.22 8.77 9.91
CA TYR A 271 -10.62 8.14 11.17
C TYR A 271 -9.43 8.08 12.12
N MET A 272 -9.70 7.86 13.40
CA MET A 272 -8.68 7.66 14.40
C MET A 272 -8.98 6.41 15.21
N TYR A 273 -7.96 5.81 15.81
CA TYR A 273 -8.11 4.69 16.73
C TYR A 273 -7.09 4.83 17.87
N ASP A 274 -7.43 4.24 19.01
CA ASP A 274 -6.53 4.16 20.16
C ASP A 274 -5.76 2.84 20.21
N SER A 275 -4.92 2.67 21.25
CA SER A 275 -4.14 1.46 21.48
C SER A 275 -5.00 0.21 21.76
N ASP A 276 -6.25 0.38 22.18
CA ASP A 276 -7.18 -0.69 22.47
C ASP A 276 -8.02 -1.08 21.24
N GLY A 277 -7.80 -0.38 20.10
CA GLY A 277 -8.49 -0.63 18.85
C GLY A 277 -9.86 0.04 18.72
N ASN A 278 -10.23 0.94 19.65
CA ASN A 278 -11.46 1.71 19.53
C ASN A 278 -11.35 2.72 18.40
N ILE A 279 -12.35 2.74 17.51
CA ILE A 279 -12.36 3.62 16.33
C ILE A 279 -13.28 4.81 16.58
N SER A 280 -12.85 5.99 16.12
CA SER A 280 -13.65 7.20 16.12
C SER A 280 -13.54 7.93 14.78
N TYR A 281 -14.66 8.41 14.28
CA TYR A 281 -14.77 9.24 13.08
C TYR A 281 -14.93 10.74 13.41
N ASN A 282 -14.76 11.13 14.69
CA ASN A 282 -14.80 12.53 15.10
C ASN A 282 -13.52 13.27 14.71
N VAL A 283 -13.23 13.27 13.44
CA VAL A 283 -12.09 13.90 12.79
C VAL A 283 -12.48 14.33 11.39
N SER A 284 -11.98 15.46 10.92
CA SER A 284 -12.34 16.00 9.60
C SER A 284 -11.18 16.72 8.93
N TYR A 285 -11.23 16.79 7.59
CA TYR A 285 -10.36 17.65 6.78
C TYR A 285 -10.97 19.04 6.62
N GLN A 286 -10.09 20.01 6.43
CA GLN A 286 -10.40 21.37 5.96
C GLN A 286 -9.37 21.73 4.88
N LEU A 287 -9.84 22.17 3.71
CA LEU A 287 -9.02 22.66 2.59
C LEU A 287 -8.99 24.19 2.59
#